data_c344e5fa81e41d718c891a485b59c6fe
#
_entry.id   c344e5fa81e41d718c891a485b59c6fe
#
_cell.length_a   1.000
_cell.length_b   1.000
_cell.length_c   1.000
_cell.angle_alpha   90.00
_cell.angle_beta   90.00
_cell.angle_gamma   90.00
#
_symmetry.space_group_name_H-M   'P 1'
#
loop_
_entity.id
_entity.type
_entity.pdbx_description
1 polymer ?
#
loop_
_entity_poly.entity_id
_entity_poly.type
_entity_poly.pdbx_seq_one_letter_code
_entity_poly.pdbx_strand_id
1 'polypeptide(L)'
;VARPAGGFTRAVAPLVAAARLIARGILALFGLRADRSDTLLTVQDEIAGALALAQSSGTVQKADRDRLMGALDLGARSVAEIMRHRSDIQMIDADLPADAVLDQVLKSSYTRLPVYRGERENVIGVIHAKDLLRAVRRALRDTGPEALRDFDVLGIAMPPYFVPETTPLDEQMRAFLA
;
A
#
# COMPACT_ATOMS: atom_id res chain seq x y z
N VAL A 1 22.13 44.71 36.12
CA VAL A 1 20.93 44.47 36.92
C VAL A 1 20.74 42.98 37.03
N ALA A 2 20.95 42.41 38.22
CA ALA A 2 20.99 41.00 38.53
C ALA A 2 19.59 40.37 38.60
N ARG A 3 19.47 39.16 38.09
CA ARG A 3 18.25 38.31 38.08
C ARG A 3 18.09 37.57 39.42
N PRO A 4 16.97 37.65 40.11
CA PRO A 4 16.66 36.79 41.26
C PRO A 4 15.71 35.65 40.86
N ALA A 5 15.96 34.94 39.75
CA ALA A 5 15.11 33.82 39.31
C ALA A 5 15.63 32.44 39.79
N GLY A 6 16.85 32.34 40.31
CA GLY A 6 17.46 31.06 40.69
C GLY A 6 17.01 30.48 42.05
N GLY A 7 16.44 31.30 42.91
CA GLY A 7 16.00 30.85 44.25
C GLY A 7 14.63 30.14 44.24
N PHE A 8 13.71 30.66 43.46
CA PHE A 8 12.36 30.10 43.37
C PHE A 8 12.30 28.72 42.72
N THR A 9 13.09 28.51 41.66
CA THR A 9 13.19 27.20 40.99
C THR A 9 13.80 26.13 41.88
N ARG A 10 14.74 26.47 42.78
CA ARG A 10 15.33 25.50 43.71
C ARG A 10 14.37 25.10 44.84
N ALA A 11 13.48 26.01 45.30
CA ALA A 11 12.50 25.69 46.32
C ALA A 11 11.33 24.86 45.78
N VAL A 12 10.96 25.01 44.49
CA VAL A 12 9.85 24.30 43.87
C VAL A 12 10.30 22.93 43.32
N ALA A 13 11.59 22.73 43.02
CA ALA A 13 12.12 21.48 42.48
C ALA A 13 11.79 20.22 43.32
N PRO A 14 11.90 20.20 44.66
CA PRO A 14 11.56 19.02 45.46
C PRO A 14 10.04 18.72 45.43
N LEU A 15 9.20 19.74 45.37
CA LEU A 15 7.76 19.57 45.31
C LEU A 15 7.29 18.97 44.01
N VAL A 16 7.90 19.39 42.90
CA VAL A 16 7.66 18.81 41.55
C VAL A 16 8.20 17.39 41.48
N ALA A 17 9.34 17.08 42.09
CA ALA A 17 9.88 15.74 42.16
C ALA A 17 9.00 14.78 42.94
N ALA A 18 8.47 15.23 44.09
CA ALA A 18 7.52 14.46 44.90
C ALA A 18 6.20 14.20 44.16
N ALA A 19 5.64 15.21 43.48
CA ALA A 19 4.44 15.05 42.67
C ALA A 19 4.63 14.05 41.51
N ARG A 20 5.81 14.08 40.83
CA ARG A 20 6.17 13.11 39.80
C ARG A 20 6.33 11.66 40.30
N LEU A 21 6.88 11.50 41.53
CA LEU A 21 7.00 10.19 42.17
C LEU A 21 5.63 9.61 42.56
N ILE A 22 4.75 10.46 43.13
CA ILE A 22 3.39 10.05 43.44
C ILE A 22 2.60 9.68 42.18
N ALA A 23 2.67 10.50 41.15
CA ALA A 23 2.02 10.20 39.87
C ALA A 23 2.52 8.89 39.22
N ARG A 24 3.85 8.64 39.25
CA ARG A 24 4.42 7.37 38.78
C ARG A 24 4.00 6.18 39.63
N GLY A 25 3.90 6.35 40.96
CA GLY A 25 3.42 5.33 41.88
C GLY A 25 1.97 4.94 41.62
N ILE A 26 1.11 5.94 41.41
CA ILE A 26 -0.31 5.72 41.05
C ILE A 26 -0.44 5.01 39.70
N LEU A 27 0.30 5.48 38.67
CA LEU A 27 0.30 4.85 37.33
C LEU A 27 0.80 3.40 37.38
N ALA A 28 1.83 3.11 38.18
CA ALA A 28 2.34 1.75 38.39
C ALA A 28 1.33 0.85 39.09
N LEU A 29 0.55 1.40 40.04
CA LEU A 29 -0.50 0.66 40.77
C LEU A 29 -1.68 0.28 39.87
N PHE A 30 -2.00 1.12 38.87
CA PHE A 30 -3.03 0.85 37.86
C PHE A 30 -2.51 0.02 36.66
N GLY A 31 -1.27 -0.48 36.71
CA GLY A 31 -0.73 -1.36 35.66
C GLY A 31 -0.47 -0.66 34.31
N LEU A 32 -0.59 0.66 34.25
CA LEU A 32 -0.27 1.47 33.07
C LEU A 32 1.25 1.59 32.94
N ARG A 33 1.90 0.50 32.51
CA ARG A 33 3.25 0.56 31.97
C ARG A 33 3.12 1.20 30.61
N ALA A 34 3.82 2.30 30.40
CA ALA A 34 4.03 2.85 29.06
C ALA A 34 4.81 1.80 28.26
N ASP A 35 4.07 0.93 27.59
CA ASP A 35 4.63 -0.12 26.75
C ASP A 35 5.26 0.55 25.53
N ARG A 36 6.50 0.18 25.20
CA ARG A 36 7.28 0.74 24.09
C ARG A 36 6.69 0.46 22.71
N SER A 37 5.63 -0.33 22.64
CA SER A 37 4.91 -0.63 21.39
C SER A 37 4.14 0.59 20.83
N ASP A 38 3.81 1.57 21.68
CA ASP A 38 3.12 2.81 21.26
C ASP A 38 4.05 3.85 20.59
N THR A 39 5.37 3.58 20.57
CA THR A 39 6.35 4.63 20.18
C THR A 39 6.24 5.00 18.70
N LEU A 40 5.85 4.07 17.82
CA LEU A 40 5.74 4.35 16.38
C LEU A 40 4.48 5.15 16.06
N LEU A 41 3.34 4.82 16.68
CA LEU A 41 2.10 5.60 16.56
C LEU A 41 2.28 7.01 17.13
N THR A 42 2.98 7.13 18.25
CA THR A 42 3.29 8.43 18.87
C THR A 42 4.15 9.32 17.96
N VAL A 43 5.12 8.75 17.25
CA VAL A 43 5.97 9.52 16.31
C VAL A 43 5.16 10.00 15.10
N GLN A 44 4.27 9.19 14.56
CA GLN A 44 3.39 9.59 13.46
C GLN A 44 2.44 10.72 13.89
N ASP A 45 1.84 10.59 15.06
CA ASP A 45 0.96 11.63 15.65
C ASP A 45 1.72 12.94 15.91
N GLU A 46 2.96 12.85 16.37
CA GLU A 46 3.82 14.02 16.59
C GLU A 46 4.14 14.75 15.29
N ILE A 47 4.48 13.99 14.22
CA ILE A 47 4.73 14.55 12.88
C ILE A 47 3.44 15.16 12.32
N ALA A 48 2.29 14.50 12.47
CA ALA A 48 1.00 15.01 12.04
C ALA A 48 0.65 16.32 12.75
N GLY A 49 0.88 16.39 14.07
CA GLY A 49 0.70 17.60 14.87
C GLY A 49 1.62 18.74 14.44
N ALA A 50 2.89 18.45 14.17
CA ALA A 50 3.86 19.43 13.67
C ALA A 50 3.46 19.99 12.31
N LEU A 51 2.98 19.14 11.39
CA LEU A 51 2.49 19.55 10.08
C LEU A 51 1.22 20.41 10.17
N ALA A 52 0.29 20.07 11.07
CA ALA A 52 -0.90 20.87 11.33
C ALA A 52 -0.55 22.27 11.86
N LEU A 53 0.42 22.35 12.77
CA LEU A 53 0.92 23.62 13.31
C LEU A 53 1.62 24.45 12.22
N ALA A 54 2.46 23.84 11.41
CA ALA A 54 3.15 24.49 10.29
C ALA A 54 2.17 25.03 9.24
N GLN A 55 1.07 24.33 9.00
CA GLN A 55 0.01 24.82 8.11
C GLN A 55 -0.73 26.01 8.74
N SER A 56 -1.08 25.95 10.04
CA SER A 56 -1.80 27.03 10.71
C SER A 56 -0.98 28.32 10.78
N SER A 57 0.34 28.22 10.87
CA SER A 57 1.28 29.34 10.81
C SER A 57 1.56 29.86 9.39
N GLY A 58 1.01 29.22 8.35
CA GLY A 58 1.23 29.58 6.96
C GLY A 58 2.59 29.16 6.38
N THR A 59 3.40 28.41 7.13
CA THR A 59 4.72 27.95 6.72
C THR A 59 4.64 26.83 5.68
N VAL A 60 3.59 25.98 5.74
CA VAL A 60 3.35 24.86 4.85
C VAL A 60 1.98 25.03 4.19
N GLN A 61 1.92 24.86 2.87
CA GLN A 61 0.66 24.89 2.13
C GLN A 61 -0.17 23.63 2.43
N LYS A 62 -1.50 23.77 2.38
CA LYS A 62 -2.41 22.63 2.60
C LYS A 62 -2.10 21.45 1.68
N ALA A 63 -1.80 21.72 0.40
CA ALA A 63 -1.48 20.68 -0.57
C ALA A 63 -0.23 19.87 -0.20
N ASP A 64 0.80 20.53 0.33
CA ASP A 64 2.03 19.87 0.74
C ASP A 64 1.84 19.05 2.03
N ARG A 65 1.08 19.60 3.00
CA ARG A 65 0.68 18.85 4.18
C ARG A 65 -0.09 17.58 3.80
N ASP A 66 -1.08 17.69 2.90
CA ASP A 66 -1.93 16.55 2.52
C ASP A 66 -1.11 15.47 1.79
N ARG A 67 -0.09 15.85 1.00
CA ARG A 67 0.86 14.91 0.39
C ARG A 67 1.72 14.20 1.42
N LEU A 68 2.25 14.93 2.41
CA LEU A 68 3.09 14.36 3.47
C LEU A 68 2.27 13.43 4.37
N MET A 69 1.05 13.80 4.73
CA MET A 69 0.14 12.94 5.48
C MET A 69 -0.22 11.67 4.70
N GLY A 70 -0.50 11.78 3.40
CA GLY A 70 -0.75 10.62 2.55
C GLY A 70 0.45 9.66 2.46
N ALA A 71 1.68 10.19 2.47
CA ALA A 71 2.88 9.36 2.48
C ALA A 71 3.07 8.63 3.83
N LEU A 72 2.75 9.28 4.94
CA LEU A 72 2.79 8.64 6.27
C LEU A 72 1.71 7.55 6.40
N ASP A 73 0.51 7.80 5.89
CA ASP A 73 -0.59 6.83 5.89
C ASP A 73 -0.26 5.56 5.09
N LEU A 74 0.47 5.71 3.98
CA LEU A 74 0.86 4.57 3.14
C LEU A 74 1.67 3.53 3.90
N GLY A 75 2.58 3.96 4.78
CA GLY A 75 3.39 3.06 5.61
C GLY A 75 2.60 2.32 6.70
N ALA A 76 1.46 2.89 7.12
CA ALA A 76 0.60 2.29 8.13
C ALA A 76 -0.46 1.33 7.55
N ARG A 77 -0.68 1.34 6.23
CA ARG A 77 -1.72 0.54 5.55
C ARG A 77 -1.11 -0.68 4.87
N SER A 78 -1.88 -1.76 4.82
CA SER A 78 -1.48 -3.00 4.16
C SER A 78 -2.15 -3.18 2.80
N VAL A 79 -1.63 -4.09 1.98
CA VAL A 79 -2.23 -4.50 0.70
C VAL A 79 -3.65 -4.99 0.89
N ALA A 80 -3.96 -5.67 2.02
CA ALA A 80 -5.32 -6.15 2.34
C ALA A 80 -6.38 -5.06 2.25
N GLU A 81 -6.04 -3.81 2.59
CA GLU A 81 -7.00 -2.71 2.60
C GLU A 81 -7.42 -2.22 1.20
N ILE A 82 -6.58 -2.45 0.19
CA ILE A 82 -6.82 -1.98 -1.18
C ILE A 82 -7.04 -3.11 -2.18
N MET A 83 -6.78 -4.35 -1.80
CA MET A 83 -6.97 -5.50 -2.69
C MET A 83 -8.45 -5.68 -3.02
N ARG A 84 -8.73 -6.18 -4.22
CA ARG A 84 -10.07 -6.57 -4.63
C ARG A 84 -10.30 -8.05 -4.32
N HIS A 85 -11.52 -8.36 -3.92
CA HIS A 85 -11.88 -9.77 -3.73
C HIS A 85 -11.77 -10.52 -5.06
N ARG A 86 -11.27 -11.75 -5.02
CA ARG A 86 -11.02 -12.57 -6.22
C ARG A 86 -12.25 -12.81 -7.09
N SER A 87 -13.47 -12.82 -6.49
CA SER A 87 -14.72 -12.92 -7.24
C SER A 87 -14.95 -11.74 -8.18
N ASP A 88 -14.40 -10.58 -7.84
CA ASP A 88 -14.59 -9.34 -8.59
C ASP A 88 -13.48 -9.10 -9.64
N ILE A 89 -12.51 -10.02 -9.70
CA ILE A 89 -11.42 -9.95 -10.67
C ILE A 89 -11.83 -10.68 -11.93
N GLN A 90 -11.82 -9.99 -13.08
CA GLN A 90 -11.96 -10.64 -14.38
C GLN A 90 -10.70 -11.42 -14.68
N MET A 91 -10.86 -12.70 -14.95
CA MET A 91 -9.78 -13.64 -15.27
C MET A 91 -10.08 -14.37 -16.57
N ILE A 92 -9.03 -14.86 -17.23
CA ILE A 92 -9.08 -15.65 -18.46
C ILE A 92 -8.81 -17.10 -18.11
N ASP A 93 -9.62 -18.00 -18.60
CA ASP A 93 -9.36 -19.43 -18.54
C ASP A 93 -8.33 -19.80 -19.65
N ALA A 94 -7.23 -20.43 -19.24
CA ALA A 94 -6.16 -20.84 -20.14
C ALA A 94 -6.57 -21.93 -21.13
N ASP A 95 -7.61 -22.70 -20.81
CA ASP A 95 -8.09 -23.81 -21.63
C ASP A 95 -9.12 -23.40 -22.69
N LEU A 96 -9.48 -22.09 -22.72
CA LEU A 96 -10.32 -21.54 -23.78
C LEU A 96 -9.55 -21.41 -25.11
N PRO A 97 -10.25 -21.60 -26.25
CA PRO A 97 -9.66 -21.34 -27.55
C PRO A 97 -9.30 -19.86 -27.74
N ALA A 98 -8.29 -19.57 -28.54
CA ALA A 98 -7.71 -18.23 -28.66
C ALA A 98 -8.70 -17.16 -29.15
N ASP A 99 -9.67 -17.50 -29.97
CA ASP A 99 -10.74 -16.61 -30.42
C ASP A 99 -11.65 -16.20 -29.26
N ALA A 100 -12.02 -17.14 -28.38
CA ALA A 100 -12.81 -16.85 -27.18
C ALA A 100 -12.03 -15.98 -26.18
N VAL A 101 -10.73 -16.24 -26.00
CA VAL A 101 -9.86 -15.40 -25.19
C VAL A 101 -9.78 -13.98 -25.75
N LEU A 102 -9.60 -13.84 -27.06
CA LEU A 102 -9.54 -12.55 -27.73
C LEU A 102 -10.84 -11.76 -27.53
N ASP A 103 -11.98 -12.41 -27.73
CA ASP A 103 -13.31 -11.82 -27.51
C ASP A 103 -13.49 -11.35 -26.06
N GLN A 104 -13.06 -12.16 -25.11
CA GLN A 104 -13.15 -11.84 -23.69
C GLN A 104 -12.27 -10.63 -23.34
N VAL A 105 -11.04 -10.56 -23.87
CA VAL A 105 -10.12 -9.44 -23.67
C VAL A 105 -10.66 -8.16 -24.30
N LEU A 106 -11.25 -8.23 -25.50
CA LEU A 106 -11.81 -7.08 -26.20
C LEU A 106 -13.04 -6.50 -25.49
N LYS A 107 -13.83 -7.34 -24.81
CA LYS A 107 -15.01 -6.92 -24.03
C LYS A 107 -14.63 -6.43 -22.63
N SER A 108 -13.43 -6.72 -22.17
CA SER A 108 -12.97 -6.34 -20.82
C SER A 108 -12.67 -4.84 -20.72
N SER A 109 -13.04 -4.24 -19.59
CA SER A 109 -12.62 -2.89 -19.23
C SER A 109 -11.20 -2.82 -18.70
N TYR A 110 -10.56 -3.97 -18.47
CA TYR A 110 -9.22 -4.07 -17.88
C TYR A 110 -8.18 -4.38 -18.94
N THR A 111 -7.01 -3.76 -18.81
CA THR A 111 -5.89 -3.96 -19.73
C THR A 111 -4.95 -5.07 -19.31
N ARG A 112 -5.01 -5.53 -18.06
CA ARG A 112 -4.25 -6.65 -17.52
C ARG A 112 -5.21 -7.64 -16.90
N LEU A 113 -5.17 -8.87 -17.40
CA LEU A 113 -6.08 -9.94 -17.01
C LEU A 113 -5.28 -11.14 -16.52
N PRO A 114 -5.48 -11.59 -15.27
CA PRO A 114 -4.91 -12.84 -14.81
C PRO A 114 -5.43 -14.01 -15.63
N VAL A 115 -4.58 -14.99 -15.83
CA VAL A 115 -4.88 -16.24 -16.51
C VAL A 115 -4.81 -17.38 -15.50
N TYR A 116 -5.83 -18.19 -15.42
CA TYR A 116 -5.88 -19.35 -14.56
C TYR A 116 -6.07 -20.63 -15.37
N ARG A 117 -5.77 -21.79 -14.76
CA ARG A 117 -6.03 -23.10 -15.35
C ARG A 117 -6.72 -24.02 -14.36
N GLY A 118 -7.86 -24.57 -14.75
CA GLY A 118 -8.71 -25.41 -13.90
C GLY A 118 -9.39 -24.57 -12.82
N GLU A 119 -8.79 -24.49 -11.65
CA GLU A 119 -9.31 -23.69 -10.52
C GLU A 119 -8.90 -22.23 -10.65
N ARG A 120 -9.82 -21.30 -10.31
CA ARG A 120 -9.56 -19.85 -10.40
C ARG A 120 -8.42 -19.36 -9.50
N GLU A 121 -8.10 -20.11 -8.46
CA GLU A 121 -6.98 -19.89 -7.56
C GLU A 121 -5.62 -20.19 -8.21
N ASN A 122 -5.61 -21.06 -9.23
CA ASN A 122 -4.40 -21.44 -9.93
C ASN A 122 -4.05 -20.42 -11.02
N VAL A 123 -3.62 -19.24 -10.61
CA VAL A 123 -3.18 -18.18 -11.53
C VAL A 123 -1.80 -18.51 -12.07
N ILE A 124 -1.71 -18.76 -13.37
CA ILE A 124 -0.48 -19.18 -14.07
C ILE A 124 0.20 -18.05 -14.84
N GLY A 125 -0.49 -16.91 -15.02
CA GLY A 125 0.07 -15.80 -15.77
C GLY A 125 -0.80 -14.55 -15.71
N VAL A 126 -0.31 -13.47 -16.33
CA VAL A 126 -1.05 -12.22 -16.55
C VAL A 126 -0.88 -11.80 -18.01
N ILE A 127 -1.98 -11.60 -18.73
CA ILE A 127 -1.97 -11.12 -20.11
C ILE A 127 -2.23 -9.62 -20.12
N HIS A 128 -1.39 -8.90 -20.85
CA HIS A 128 -1.65 -7.51 -21.20
C HIS A 128 -2.40 -7.46 -22.55
N ALA A 129 -3.59 -6.88 -22.56
CA ALA A 129 -4.47 -6.82 -23.73
C ALA A 129 -3.76 -6.29 -25.00
N LYS A 130 -2.93 -5.26 -24.86
CA LYS A 130 -2.17 -4.69 -25.99
C LYS A 130 -1.14 -5.66 -26.58
N ASP A 131 -0.51 -6.49 -25.74
CA ASP A 131 0.49 -7.43 -26.19
C ASP A 131 -0.17 -8.64 -26.88
N LEU A 132 -1.31 -9.10 -26.35
CA LEU A 132 -2.15 -10.09 -27.03
C LEU A 132 -2.57 -9.61 -28.42
N LEU A 133 -3.12 -8.40 -28.53
CA LEU A 133 -3.56 -7.84 -29.80
C LEU A 133 -2.40 -7.69 -30.81
N ARG A 134 -1.21 -7.32 -30.34
CA ARG A 134 -0.01 -7.24 -31.18
C ARG A 134 0.42 -8.61 -31.69
N ALA A 135 0.40 -9.62 -30.83
CA ALA A 135 0.80 -10.98 -31.19
C ALA A 135 -0.21 -11.62 -32.15
N VAL A 136 -1.51 -11.48 -31.88
CA VAL A 136 -2.59 -11.93 -32.79
C VAL A 136 -2.45 -11.26 -34.16
N ARG A 137 -2.27 -9.93 -34.20
CA ARG A 137 -2.10 -9.19 -35.46
C ARG A 137 -0.87 -9.65 -36.22
N ARG A 138 0.20 -10.03 -35.56
CA ARG A 138 1.40 -10.62 -36.21
C ARG A 138 1.09 -11.99 -36.77
N ALA A 139 0.49 -12.87 -35.97
CA ALA A 139 0.13 -14.22 -36.41
C ALA A 139 -0.81 -14.21 -37.63
N LEU A 140 -1.85 -13.37 -37.61
CA LEU A 140 -2.78 -13.21 -38.74
C LEU A 140 -2.09 -12.70 -40.03
N ARG A 141 -1.07 -11.84 -39.89
CA ARG A 141 -0.32 -11.35 -41.04
C ARG A 141 0.58 -12.41 -41.62
N ASP A 142 1.23 -13.22 -40.78
CA ASP A 142 2.25 -14.16 -41.18
C ASP A 142 1.63 -15.49 -41.70
N THR A 143 0.51 -15.93 -41.08
CA THR A 143 -0.09 -17.26 -41.35
C THR A 143 -1.55 -17.15 -41.86
N GLY A 144 -2.18 -15.97 -41.76
CA GLY A 144 -3.59 -15.78 -42.13
C GLY A 144 -4.57 -16.20 -41.02
N PRO A 145 -5.89 -16.32 -41.36
CA PRO A 145 -6.95 -16.55 -40.36
C PRO A 145 -6.79 -17.88 -39.60
N GLU A 146 -6.14 -18.87 -40.16
CA GLU A 146 -5.88 -20.17 -39.51
C GLU A 146 -4.94 -20.05 -38.31
N ALA A 147 -4.15 -18.96 -38.21
CA ALA A 147 -3.22 -18.73 -37.12
C ALA A 147 -3.86 -18.70 -35.72
N LEU A 148 -5.16 -18.43 -35.65
CA LEU A 148 -5.88 -18.37 -34.35
C LEU A 148 -6.21 -19.76 -33.80
N ARG A 149 -6.21 -20.81 -34.63
CA ARG A 149 -6.54 -22.17 -34.18
C ARG A 149 -5.51 -22.74 -33.22
N ASP A 150 -4.24 -22.52 -33.51
CA ASP A 150 -3.10 -23.04 -32.75
C ASP A 150 -2.35 -21.93 -32.03
N PHE A 151 -2.99 -20.77 -31.80
CA PHE A 151 -2.36 -19.62 -31.20
C PHE A 151 -2.11 -19.84 -29.70
N ASP A 152 -0.84 -19.84 -29.31
CA ASP A 152 -0.44 -19.98 -27.90
C ASP A 152 -0.64 -18.66 -27.14
N VAL A 153 -1.76 -18.56 -26.47
CA VAL A 153 -2.10 -17.42 -25.61
C VAL A 153 -1.17 -17.33 -24.41
N LEU A 154 -0.69 -18.48 -23.90
CA LEU A 154 0.17 -18.52 -22.73
C LEU A 154 1.60 -18.07 -23.03
N GLY A 155 2.07 -18.25 -24.26
CA GLY A 155 3.37 -17.77 -24.69
C GLY A 155 3.54 -16.24 -24.60
N ILE A 156 2.43 -15.51 -24.41
CA ILE A 156 2.44 -14.04 -24.25
C ILE A 156 2.23 -13.63 -22.79
N ALA A 157 1.79 -14.55 -21.94
CA ALA A 157 1.51 -14.26 -20.55
C ALA A 157 2.81 -14.01 -19.78
N MET A 158 2.81 -12.94 -18.98
CA MET A 158 3.88 -12.68 -18.04
C MET A 158 3.67 -13.52 -16.77
N PRO A 159 4.74 -13.91 -16.07
CA PRO A 159 4.60 -14.59 -14.79
C PRO A 159 3.84 -13.70 -13.79
N PRO A 160 2.95 -14.29 -12.96
CA PRO A 160 2.23 -13.53 -11.95
C PRO A 160 3.19 -13.12 -10.83
N TYR A 161 3.02 -11.90 -10.32
CA TYR A 161 3.71 -11.43 -9.13
C TYR A 161 2.76 -11.51 -7.95
N PHE A 162 3.08 -12.37 -6.98
CA PHE A 162 2.28 -12.58 -5.78
C PHE A 162 2.79 -11.70 -4.64
N VAL A 163 1.87 -11.03 -3.97
CA VAL A 163 2.15 -10.15 -2.84
C VAL A 163 1.34 -10.63 -1.64
N PRO A 164 1.96 -10.83 -0.47
CA PRO A 164 1.22 -11.09 0.76
C PRO A 164 0.28 -9.94 1.11
N GLU A 165 -0.91 -10.24 1.59
CA GLU A 165 -1.90 -9.22 1.98
C GLU A 165 -1.42 -8.33 3.14
N THR A 166 -0.50 -8.84 3.97
CA THR A 166 0.10 -8.12 5.09
C THR A 166 1.21 -7.15 4.69
N THR A 167 1.63 -7.14 3.42
CA THR A 167 2.71 -6.26 2.94
C THR A 167 2.30 -4.79 3.08
N PRO A 168 3.14 -3.92 3.69
CA PRO A 168 2.88 -2.49 3.74
C PRO A 168 2.81 -1.86 2.35
N LEU A 169 1.88 -0.92 2.14
CA LEU A 169 1.66 -0.32 0.82
C LEU A 169 2.86 0.48 0.32
N ASP A 170 3.60 1.13 1.22
CA ASP A 170 4.80 1.88 0.86
C ASP A 170 5.93 0.96 0.36
N GLU A 171 6.08 -0.22 0.95
CA GLU A 171 7.02 -1.24 0.52
C GLU A 171 6.65 -1.77 -0.87
N GLN A 172 5.36 -2.11 -1.06
CA GLN A 172 4.86 -2.59 -2.34
C GLN A 172 4.99 -1.53 -3.43
N MET A 173 4.75 -0.26 -3.13
CA MET A 173 4.91 0.84 -4.08
C MET A 173 6.38 1.00 -4.50
N ARG A 174 7.32 0.87 -3.56
CA ARG A 174 8.77 0.87 -3.87
C ARG A 174 9.16 -0.29 -4.78
N ALA A 175 8.62 -1.49 -4.53
CA ALA A 175 8.86 -2.66 -5.37
C ALA A 175 8.36 -2.47 -6.82
N PHE A 176 7.28 -1.71 -7.04
CA PHE A 176 6.79 -1.40 -8.38
C PHE A 176 7.61 -0.34 -9.12
N LEU A 177 8.40 0.46 -8.39
CA LEU A 177 9.23 1.53 -8.96
C LEU A 177 10.66 1.08 -9.26
N ALA A 178 11.09 -0.07 -8.74
CA ALA A 178 12.41 -0.68 -8.94
C ALA A 178 12.49 -1.44 -10.26
#